data_8f974d5c5b6eef2f974afaaea6ed6f85
#
_entry.id   8f974d5c5b6eef2f974afaaea6ed6f85
#
_cell.length_a   1.000
_cell.length_b   1.000
_cell.length_c   1.000
_cell.angle_alpha   90.00
_cell.angle_beta   90.00
_cell.angle_gamma   90.00
#
_symmetry.space_group_name_H-M   'P 1'
#
loop_
_entity.id
_entity.type
_entity.pdbx_description
1 polymer ?
#
loop_
_entity_poly.entity_id
_entity_poly.type
_entity_poly.pdbx_seq_one_letter_code
_entity_poly.pdbx_strand_id
1 'polypeptide(L)'
;MKRSDNSDNDKEIKKQKLLQELGGLQIPYLTPADEGFQQLWKTKYSKLALKEAHSTPLELHSQVQTALSILLERGCLFRDLVQMKGKDMFTPVSRVLIGAPGHTYKYLNTRLFTIPWPASGAVVRYCDDEVARACQAVKDLNDYLCVEAKRCLTRREGALSAAETTANVTREMERETNNRTVFNVALLNYMDPAAMSYLKEEPYFGMGRMAVSWHHDENLVDRSPVAVYSYSYKDTESCSAEGDEKPVSGRDCTVWRIALKVAWDIHTAGLALPLHSDDLNMTHQHCVLAGARPRFSSTHRMAECSAGTLEYIFGRCQVALNNLHKDPSSERPSLVSLEVSVLKQAEEIHNEVEFEWLRQYWFQGRRYAKFSDWWCKPMERLEELWREMELMTWLVLCTVEGEGCPAADRREAVQGVLPLLEERNQLRQHWRARCQSRLAKTLPADEEPICHPYWSDHNASMPLPFDLQEILSRLEDIVSPTGL
;
A
#
# COMPACT_ATOMS: atom_id res chain seq x y z
N MET A 1 21.30 -1.58 2.71
CA MET A 1 20.88 -0.91 3.97
C MET A 1 20.59 -1.96 5.05
N LYS A 2 21.61 -2.31 5.91
CA LYS A 2 21.53 -3.40 6.92
C LYS A 2 21.12 -2.87 8.31
N ARG A 3 19.97 -2.21 8.43
CA ARG A 3 19.48 -1.70 9.74
C ARG A 3 18.14 -2.23 10.20
N SER A 4 17.38 -3.03 9.41
CA SER A 4 16.07 -3.53 9.81
C SER A 4 16.07 -4.84 10.59
N ASP A 5 17.03 -5.74 10.34
CA ASP A 5 17.03 -7.07 10.98
C ASP A 5 17.31 -7.06 12.48
N ASN A 6 18.09 -6.10 12.99
CA ASN A 6 18.38 -6.01 14.43
C ASN A 6 17.21 -5.46 15.26
N SER A 7 16.42 -4.57 14.69
CA SER A 7 15.28 -3.94 15.36
C SER A 7 14.13 -4.91 15.62
N ASP A 8 13.85 -5.81 14.68
CA ASP A 8 12.74 -6.77 14.83
C ASP A 8 13.10 -7.92 15.78
N ASN A 9 14.36 -8.34 15.80
CA ASN A 9 14.83 -9.33 16.75
C ASN A 9 14.82 -8.77 18.20
N ASP A 10 15.21 -7.52 18.37
CA ASP A 10 15.15 -6.84 19.67
C ASP A 10 13.71 -6.67 20.18
N LYS A 11 12.77 -6.40 19.26
CA LYS A 11 11.33 -6.32 19.60
C LYS A 11 10.77 -7.67 20.06
N GLU A 12 11.13 -8.73 19.37
CA GLU A 12 10.68 -10.09 19.72
C GLU A 12 11.29 -10.56 21.05
N ILE A 13 12.56 -10.25 21.31
CA ILE A 13 13.23 -10.55 22.59
C ILE A 13 12.57 -9.78 23.73
N LYS A 14 12.29 -8.47 23.56
CA LYS A 14 11.59 -7.66 24.56
C LYS A 14 10.18 -8.18 24.84
N LYS A 15 9.47 -8.61 23.81
CA LYS A 15 8.16 -9.22 23.90
C LYS A 15 8.20 -10.52 24.69
N GLN A 16 9.13 -11.42 24.38
CA GLN A 16 9.30 -12.67 25.10
C GLN A 16 9.65 -12.44 26.58
N LYS A 17 10.52 -11.46 26.86
CA LYS A 17 10.89 -11.09 28.22
C LYS A 17 9.69 -10.55 29.00
N LEU A 18 8.87 -9.67 28.39
CA LEU A 18 7.66 -9.16 29.02
C LEU A 18 6.64 -10.27 29.32
N LEU A 19 6.41 -11.18 28.38
CA LEU A 19 5.52 -12.32 28.56
C LEU A 19 6.03 -13.26 29.67
N GLN A 20 7.34 -13.41 29.81
CA GLN A 20 7.98 -14.20 30.81
C GLN A 20 7.89 -13.52 32.20
N GLU A 21 8.08 -12.20 32.29
CA GLU A 21 7.92 -11.40 33.51
C GLU A 21 6.46 -11.39 33.99
N LEU A 22 5.49 -11.42 33.09
CA LEU A 22 4.06 -11.50 33.40
C LEU A 22 3.63 -12.89 33.89
N GLY A 23 4.52 -13.90 33.82
CA GLY A 23 4.25 -15.24 34.36
C GLY A 23 3.02 -15.92 33.76
N GLY A 24 2.65 -15.58 32.49
CA GLY A 24 1.44 -16.06 31.86
C GLY A 24 0.15 -15.30 32.26
N LEU A 25 0.26 -14.27 33.05
CA LEU A 25 -0.86 -13.37 33.37
C LEU A 25 -1.15 -12.49 32.15
N GLN A 26 -2.43 -12.47 31.74
CA GLN A 26 -2.88 -11.60 30.70
C GLN A 26 -2.95 -10.14 31.19
N ILE A 27 -2.47 -9.21 30.38
CA ILE A 27 -2.60 -7.78 30.67
C ILE A 27 -4.10 -7.42 30.64
N PRO A 28 -4.62 -6.73 31.68
CA PRO A 28 -6.03 -6.34 31.69
C PRO A 28 -6.33 -5.33 30.55
N TYR A 29 -7.52 -5.42 29.98
CA TYR A 29 -8.02 -4.48 28.98
C TYR A 29 -9.44 -4.02 29.33
N LEU A 30 -9.81 -2.86 28.82
CA LEU A 30 -11.15 -2.28 29.02
C LEU A 30 -12.03 -2.50 27.81
N THR A 31 -13.31 -2.76 28.05
CA THR A 31 -14.38 -2.82 27.06
C THR A 31 -15.39 -1.71 27.36
N PRO A 32 -16.32 -1.38 26.43
CA PRO A 32 -17.34 -0.37 26.66
C PRO A 32 -18.20 -0.59 27.91
N ALA A 33 -18.29 -1.83 28.43
CA ALA A 33 -19.03 -2.19 29.62
C ALA A 33 -18.24 -2.00 30.94
N ASP A 34 -16.94 -1.79 30.85
CA ASP A 34 -16.08 -1.71 32.03
C ASP A 34 -16.05 -0.27 32.58
N GLU A 35 -15.95 -0.17 33.91
CA GLU A 35 -15.74 1.11 34.59
C GLU A 35 -14.44 1.77 34.14
N GLY A 36 -14.46 3.09 33.92
CA GLY A 36 -13.32 3.87 33.43
C GLY A 36 -13.17 3.90 31.90
N PHE A 37 -13.84 3.01 31.15
CA PHE A 37 -13.75 3.02 29.68
C PHE A 37 -14.17 4.37 29.09
N GLN A 38 -15.29 4.92 29.53
CA GLN A 38 -15.82 6.19 29.01
C GLN A 38 -14.86 7.37 29.29
N GLN A 39 -14.20 7.37 30.43
CA GLN A 39 -13.20 8.40 30.75
C GLN A 39 -11.98 8.26 29.86
N LEU A 40 -11.46 7.03 29.67
CA LEU A 40 -10.35 6.74 28.78
C LEU A 40 -10.69 7.13 27.33
N TRP A 41 -11.88 6.78 26.86
CA TRP A 41 -12.37 7.12 25.53
C TRP A 41 -12.39 8.63 25.28
N LYS A 42 -12.95 9.39 26.22
CA LYS A 42 -13.05 10.85 26.14
C LYS A 42 -11.71 11.57 26.24
N THR A 43 -10.70 10.97 26.84
CA THR A 43 -9.39 11.58 27.07
C THR A 43 -8.33 11.08 26.08
N LYS A 44 -7.92 9.83 26.17
CA LYS A 44 -6.83 9.26 25.37
C LYS A 44 -7.25 8.92 23.93
N TYR A 45 -8.53 8.56 23.74
CA TYR A 45 -9.09 8.17 22.45
C TYR A 45 -10.08 9.21 21.89
N SER A 46 -10.04 10.44 22.39
CA SER A 46 -10.92 11.54 21.95
C SER A 46 -10.86 11.84 20.44
N LYS A 47 -9.81 11.39 19.76
CA LYS A 47 -9.66 11.52 18.30
C LYS A 47 -10.40 10.44 17.52
N LEU A 48 -10.92 9.41 18.15
CA LEU A 48 -11.80 8.45 17.53
C LEU A 48 -13.24 8.99 17.47
N ALA A 49 -13.90 8.79 16.35
CA ALA A 49 -15.32 9.01 16.19
C ALA A 49 -15.99 7.68 15.84
N LEU A 50 -16.96 7.26 16.65
CA LEU A 50 -17.77 6.10 16.35
C LEU A 50 -19.16 6.58 15.93
N LYS A 51 -19.66 6.01 14.85
CA LYS A 51 -21.02 6.22 14.36
C LYS A 51 -21.73 4.87 14.23
N GLU A 52 -22.93 4.80 14.74
CA GLU A 52 -23.77 3.63 14.59
C GLU A 52 -24.30 3.52 13.15
N ALA A 53 -24.51 2.30 12.68
CA ALA A 53 -24.97 2.02 11.31
C ALA A 53 -26.27 2.78 10.95
N HIS A 54 -27.19 2.91 11.90
CA HIS A 54 -28.45 3.64 11.71
C HIS A 54 -28.28 5.15 11.47
N SER A 55 -27.12 5.72 11.74
CA SER A 55 -26.81 7.13 11.43
C SER A 55 -26.38 7.36 9.99
N THR A 56 -26.11 6.29 9.23
CA THR A 56 -25.85 6.34 7.80
C THR A 56 -27.18 6.35 7.04
N PRO A 57 -27.35 7.14 5.96
CA PRO A 57 -28.56 7.10 5.15
C PRO A 57 -28.90 5.67 4.72
N LEU A 58 -30.14 5.23 4.97
CA LEU A 58 -30.55 3.84 4.76
C LEU A 58 -30.32 3.37 3.32
N GLU A 59 -30.59 4.24 2.35
CA GLU A 59 -30.39 3.94 0.93
C GLU A 59 -28.90 3.70 0.62
N LEU A 60 -28.01 4.58 1.08
CA LEU A 60 -26.56 4.41 0.93
C LEU A 60 -26.07 3.11 1.59
N HIS A 61 -26.56 2.84 2.80
CA HIS A 61 -26.23 1.60 3.52
C HIS A 61 -26.61 0.36 2.71
N SER A 62 -27.84 0.32 2.18
CA SER A 62 -28.34 -0.78 1.35
C SER A 62 -27.56 -0.94 0.05
N GLN A 63 -27.25 0.16 -0.63
CA GLN A 63 -26.44 0.16 -1.87
C GLN A 63 -25.04 -0.38 -1.62
N VAL A 64 -24.39 0.02 -0.53
CA VAL A 64 -23.05 -0.46 -0.16
C VAL A 64 -23.05 -1.94 0.18
N GLN A 65 -24.05 -2.43 0.93
CA GLN A 65 -24.15 -3.86 1.23
C GLN A 65 -24.31 -4.69 -0.05
N THR A 66 -25.19 -4.25 -0.96
CA THR A 66 -25.36 -4.88 -2.28
C THR A 66 -24.05 -4.85 -3.08
N ALA A 67 -23.35 -3.73 -3.10
CA ALA A 67 -22.07 -3.60 -3.78
C ALA A 67 -21.02 -4.57 -3.24
N LEU A 68 -20.90 -4.71 -1.92
CA LEU A 68 -19.95 -5.64 -1.29
C LEU A 68 -20.26 -7.10 -1.66
N SER A 69 -21.54 -7.47 -1.70
CA SER A 69 -21.96 -8.81 -2.14
C SER A 69 -21.64 -9.06 -3.62
N ILE A 70 -21.94 -8.10 -4.50
CA ILE A 70 -21.59 -8.18 -5.93
C ILE A 70 -20.07 -8.35 -6.12
N LEU A 71 -19.25 -7.54 -5.45
CA LEU A 71 -17.79 -7.62 -5.57
C LEU A 71 -17.24 -8.99 -5.11
N LEU A 72 -17.86 -9.59 -4.10
CA LEU A 72 -17.51 -10.94 -3.66
C LEU A 72 -17.94 -11.99 -4.68
N GLU A 73 -19.20 -11.97 -5.15
CA GLU A 73 -19.76 -12.92 -6.12
C GLU A 73 -19.04 -12.87 -7.47
N ARG A 74 -18.61 -11.67 -7.90
CA ARG A 74 -17.86 -11.48 -9.14
C ARG A 74 -16.35 -11.81 -8.97
N GLY A 75 -15.91 -12.20 -7.77
CA GLY A 75 -14.53 -12.58 -7.49
C GLY A 75 -13.54 -11.43 -7.55
N CYS A 76 -13.97 -10.20 -7.22
CA CYS A 76 -13.08 -9.03 -7.21
C CYS A 76 -12.12 -9.01 -6.02
N LEU A 77 -12.39 -9.79 -4.98
CA LEU A 77 -11.58 -9.82 -3.76
C LEU A 77 -10.58 -10.98 -3.79
N PHE A 78 -9.31 -10.66 -3.71
CA PHE A 78 -8.21 -11.62 -3.80
C PHE A 78 -7.44 -11.73 -2.50
N ARG A 79 -6.91 -12.90 -2.24
CA ARG A 79 -5.81 -13.08 -1.30
C ARG A 79 -4.50 -12.74 -2.00
N ASP A 80 -3.72 -11.84 -1.41
CA ASP A 80 -2.45 -11.43 -2.00
C ASP A 80 -1.33 -12.41 -1.62
N LEU A 81 -0.49 -12.73 -2.59
CA LEU A 81 0.76 -13.45 -2.35
C LEU A 81 1.82 -12.43 -1.95
N VAL A 82 2.11 -12.37 -0.67
CA VAL A 82 3.07 -11.43 -0.07
C VAL A 82 4.29 -12.17 0.45
N GLN A 83 5.39 -11.43 0.63
CA GLN A 83 6.58 -11.98 1.26
C GLN A 83 6.77 -11.39 2.66
N MET A 84 6.78 -12.25 3.67
CA MET A 84 7.03 -11.86 5.05
C MET A 84 8.23 -12.62 5.61
N LYS A 85 9.25 -11.90 6.09
CA LYS A 85 10.49 -12.50 6.62
C LYS A 85 11.11 -13.52 5.63
N GLY A 86 11.15 -13.16 4.35
CA GLY A 86 11.71 -14.00 3.29
C GLY A 86 10.86 -15.19 2.86
N LYS A 87 9.65 -15.37 3.39
CA LYS A 87 8.73 -16.46 3.04
C LYS A 87 7.50 -15.94 2.32
N ASP A 88 7.17 -16.55 1.19
CA ASP A 88 5.93 -16.29 0.50
C ASP A 88 4.74 -16.87 1.27
N MET A 89 3.66 -16.11 1.35
CA MET A 89 2.40 -16.54 1.98
C MET A 89 1.22 -15.78 1.41
N PHE A 90 0.06 -16.41 1.39
CA PHE A 90 -1.18 -15.70 1.09
C PHE A 90 -1.67 -14.92 2.31
N THR A 91 -2.16 -13.70 2.06
CA THR A 91 -2.85 -12.95 3.11
C THR A 91 -4.08 -13.73 3.60
N PRO A 92 -4.37 -13.73 4.91
CA PRO A 92 -5.55 -14.41 5.43
C PRO A 92 -6.86 -13.73 5.00
N VAL A 93 -6.80 -12.44 4.69
CA VAL A 93 -7.91 -11.58 4.29
C VAL A 93 -7.95 -11.47 2.77
N SER A 94 -9.12 -11.65 2.18
CA SER A 94 -9.36 -11.32 0.77
C SER A 94 -9.66 -9.84 0.63
N ARG A 95 -9.08 -9.17 -0.38
CA ARG A 95 -9.19 -7.72 -0.52
C ARG A 95 -9.23 -7.25 -1.96
N VAL A 96 -9.73 -6.02 -2.13
CA VAL A 96 -9.65 -5.25 -3.36
C VAL A 96 -9.44 -3.78 -3.02
N LEU A 97 -8.64 -3.10 -3.81
CA LEU A 97 -8.49 -1.65 -3.74
C LEU A 97 -9.40 -1.01 -4.78
N ILE A 98 -10.32 -0.15 -4.35
CA ILE A 98 -11.15 0.68 -5.23
C ILE A 98 -10.78 2.12 -4.95
N GLY A 99 -10.62 2.95 -5.99
CA GLY A 99 -10.12 4.30 -5.74
C GLY A 99 -10.09 5.21 -6.95
N ALA A 100 -9.52 6.38 -6.79
CA ALA A 100 -9.33 7.32 -7.87
C ALA A 100 -8.47 6.71 -8.99
N PRO A 101 -8.79 6.99 -10.27
CA PRO A 101 -8.00 6.53 -11.40
C PRO A 101 -6.52 6.90 -11.23
N GLY A 102 -5.63 5.96 -11.53
CA GLY A 102 -4.19 6.18 -11.44
C GLY A 102 -3.58 6.08 -10.03
N HIS A 103 -4.38 5.79 -9.01
CA HIS A 103 -3.90 5.63 -7.64
C HIS A 103 -3.58 4.17 -7.34
N THR A 104 -2.55 3.98 -6.53
CA THR A 104 -2.16 2.69 -5.95
C THR A 104 -2.00 2.82 -4.44
N TYR A 105 -1.93 1.71 -3.75
CA TYR A 105 -1.63 1.68 -2.33
C TYR A 105 -0.60 0.59 -2.02
N LYS A 106 0.47 0.92 -1.32
CA LYS A 106 1.51 -0.04 -0.95
C LYS A 106 1.22 -0.64 0.41
N TYR A 107 1.18 -1.97 0.47
CA TYR A 107 0.90 -2.75 1.68
C TYR A 107 1.79 -3.99 1.72
N LEU A 108 2.49 -4.23 2.82
CA LEU A 108 3.43 -5.37 2.97
C LEU A 108 4.39 -5.51 1.76
N ASN A 109 5.01 -4.42 1.35
CA ASN A 109 5.88 -4.36 0.16
C ASN A 109 5.21 -4.81 -1.15
N THR A 110 3.89 -4.84 -1.19
CA THR A 110 3.10 -5.17 -2.38
C THR A 110 2.29 -3.95 -2.80
N ARG A 111 2.38 -3.59 -4.07
CA ARG A 111 1.59 -2.49 -4.63
C ARG A 111 0.23 -3.02 -5.08
N LEU A 112 -0.82 -2.48 -4.50
CA LEU A 112 -2.20 -2.73 -4.90
C LEU A 112 -2.62 -1.68 -5.93
N PHE A 113 -3.15 -2.14 -7.05
CA PHE A 113 -3.68 -1.29 -8.11
C PHE A 113 -5.18 -1.13 -7.92
N THR A 114 -5.69 0.08 -8.08
CA THR A 114 -7.13 0.31 -7.94
C THR A 114 -7.93 -0.32 -9.08
N ILE A 115 -9.12 -0.89 -8.76
CA ILE A 115 -10.22 -0.84 -9.71
C ILE A 115 -10.74 0.61 -9.60
N PRO A 116 -10.61 1.43 -10.66
CA PRO A 116 -10.98 2.83 -10.55
C PRO A 116 -12.48 2.98 -10.34
N TRP A 117 -12.90 3.86 -9.42
CA TRP A 117 -14.27 4.32 -9.38
C TRP A 117 -14.54 5.38 -10.45
N PRO A 118 -15.81 5.67 -10.81
CA PRO A 118 -16.14 6.75 -11.73
C PRO A 118 -15.62 8.10 -11.21
N ALA A 119 -14.91 8.83 -12.06
CA ALA A 119 -14.33 10.12 -11.72
C ALA A 119 -14.49 11.12 -12.87
N SER A 120 -14.68 12.39 -12.54
CA SER A 120 -14.75 13.47 -13.53
C SER A 120 -13.44 13.56 -14.32
N GLY A 121 -13.52 13.60 -15.65
CA GLY A 121 -12.35 13.70 -16.52
C GLY A 121 -11.63 12.38 -16.84
N ALA A 122 -12.05 11.25 -16.26
CA ALA A 122 -11.51 9.93 -16.57
C ALA A 122 -12.59 9.02 -17.17
N VAL A 123 -12.24 8.38 -18.30
CA VAL A 123 -13.10 7.35 -18.90
C VAL A 123 -12.71 6.00 -18.29
N VAL A 124 -13.56 5.47 -17.41
CA VAL A 124 -13.39 4.14 -16.85
C VAL A 124 -14.34 3.19 -17.54
N ARG A 125 -13.80 2.10 -18.08
CA ARG A 125 -14.58 1.03 -18.69
C ARG A 125 -14.54 -0.17 -17.76
N TYR A 126 -15.72 -0.73 -17.52
CA TYR A 126 -15.86 -1.96 -16.74
C TYR A 126 -16.30 -3.10 -17.65
N CYS A 127 -15.85 -4.30 -17.35
CA CYS A 127 -16.25 -5.50 -18.09
C CYS A 127 -17.65 -6.00 -17.68
N ASP A 128 -18.20 -5.47 -16.60
CA ASP A 128 -19.49 -5.83 -16.04
C ASP A 128 -20.17 -4.60 -15.42
N ASP A 129 -21.42 -4.33 -15.81
CA ASP A 129 -22.22 -3.21 -15.31
C ASP A 129 -22.52 -3.32 -13.80
N GLU A 130 -22.58 -4.51 -13.24
CA GLU A 130 -22.76 -4.69 -11.80
C GLU A 130 -21.52 -4.27 -11.03
N VAL A 131 -20.32 -4.59 -11.53
CA VAL A 131 -19.06 -4.10 -10.97
C VAL A 131 -18.98 -2.58 -11.08
N ALA A 132 -19.44 -2.00 -12.19
CA ALA A 132 -19.52 -0.54 -12.35
C ALA A 132 -20.40 0.10 -11.28
N ARG A 133 -21.62 -0.44 -11.06
CA ARG A 133 -22.54 0.03 -10.01
C ARG A 133 -21.95 -0.15 -8.62
N ALA A 134 -21.26 -1.26 -8.35
CA ALA A 134 -20.61 -1.50 -7.08
C ALA A 134 -19.48 -0.48 -6.82
N CYS A 135 -18.65 -0.18 -7.81
CA CYS A 135 -17.62 0.85 -7.70
C CYS A 135 -18.21 2.25 -7.46
N GLN A 136 -19.35 2.57 -8.09
CA GLN A 136 -20.08 3.81 -7.83
C GLN A 136 -20.59 3.87 -6.38
N ALA A 137 -21.20 2.81 -5.86
CA ALA A 137 -21.69 2.78 -4.47
C ALA A 137 -20.54 2.93 -3.45
N VAL A 138 -19.35 2.36 -3.74
CA VAL A 138 -18.15 2.57 -2.91
C VAL A 138 -17.69 4.02 -2.98
N LYS A 139 -17.79 4.66 -4.16
CA LYS A 139 -17.50 6.10 -4.32
C LYS A 139 -18.46 6.98 -3.53
N ASP A 140 -19.75 6.67 -3.58
CA ASP A 140 -20.77 7.42 -2.84
C ASP A 140 -20.56 7.29 -1.32
N LEU A 141 -20.20 6.09 -0.85
CA LEU A 141 -19.79 5.88 0.55
C LEU A 141 -18.54 6.71 0.87
N ASN A 142 -17.56 6.72 -0.03
CA ASN A 142 -16.33 7.51 0.13
C ASN A 142 -16.65 8.99 0.31
N ASP A 143 -17.52 9.55 -0.52
CA ASP A 143 -17.90 10.96 -0.48
C ASP A 143 -18.66 11.29 0.82
N TYR A 144 -19.55 10.41 1.24
CA TYR A 144 -20.23 10.53 2.53
C TYR A 144 -19.22 10.56 3.69
N LEU A 145 -18.25 9.63 3.69
CA LEU A 145 -17.22 9.56 4.73
C LEU A 145 -16.26 10.76 4.71
N CYS A 146 -15.94 11.32 3.55
CA CYS A 146 -15.18 12.57 3.45
C CYS A 146 -15.90 13.72 4.16
N VAL A 147 -17.20 13.87 3.92
CA VAL A 147 -18.03 14.90 4.57
C VAL A 147 -18.09 14.70 6.09
N GLU A 148 -18.26 13.46 6.54
CA GLU A 148 -18.31 13.13 7.96
C GLU A 148 -16.96 13.34 8.65
N ALA A 149 -15.85 12.94 8.01
CA ALA A 149 -14.50 13.18 8.52
C ALA A 149 -14.22 14.68 8.66
N LYS A 150 -14.56 15.46 7.63
CA LYS A 150 -14.47 16.92 7.68
C LYS A 150 -15.28 17.49 8.84
N ARG A 151 -16.53 17.08 9.00
CA ARG A 151 -17.41 17.53 10.10
C ARG A 151 -16.82 17.21 11.48
N CYS A 152 -16.22 16.02 11.64
CA CYS A 152 -15.57 15.62 12.88
C CYS A 152 -14.34 16.48 13.19
N LEU A 153 -13.49 16.76 12.21
CA LEU A 153 -12.29 17.60 12.38
C LEU A 153 -12.69 19.04 12.69
N THR A 154 -13.59 19.65 11.91
CA THR A 154 -14.01 21.05 12.13
C THR A 154 -14.62 21.26 13.53
N ARG A 155 -15.42 20.32 14.03
CA ARG A 155 -15.97 20.41 15.40
C ARG A 155 -14.89 20.41 16.48
N ARG A 156 -13.79 19.68 16.26
CA ARG A 156 -12.68 19.61 17.21
C ARG A 156 -11.82 20.87 17.18
N GLU A 157 -11.46 21.30 15.98
CA GLU A 157 -10.65 22.50 15.78
C GLU A 157 -11.40 23.76 16.27
N GLY A 158 -12.72 23.84 16.02
CA GLY A 158 -13.57 24.89 16.54
C GLY A 158 -13.70 24.90 18.07
N ALA A 159 -13.66 23.74 18.72
CA ALA A 159 -13.66 23.66 20.19
C ALA A 159 -12.32 24.11 20.81
N LEU A 160 -11.21 23.98 20.08
CA LEU A 160 -9.88 24.41 20.52
C LEU A 160 -9.62 25.89 20.23
N SER A 161 -10.23 26.47 19.19
CA SER A 161 -9.96 27.83 18.72
C SER A 161 -10.91 28.91 19.28
N ALA A 162 -11.80 28.56 20.18
CA ALA A 162 -12.76 29.52 20.79
C ALA A 162 -12.10 30.66 21.56
N ALA A 163 -10.78 30.71 21.68
CA ALA A 163 -10.06 31.73 22.45
C ALA A 163 -9.52 32.90 21.62
N GLU A 164 -9.11 32.75 20.36
CA GLU A 164 -8.55 33.82 19.51
C GLU A 164 -8.43 33.41 18.04
N THR A 165 -9.35 33.82 17.15
CA THR A 165 -9.13 33.55 15.72
C THR A 165 -9.56 34.71 14.82
N THR A 166 -8.63 35.20 13.99
CA THR A 166 -8.91 36.14 12.90
C THR A 166 -9.46 35.41 11.68
N ALA A 167 -10.31 36.03 10.86
CA ALA A 167 -11.00 35.42 9.70
C ALA A 167 -10.06 34.77 8.67
N ASN A 168 -8.79 35.20 8.59
CA ASN A 168 -7.80 34.63 7.68
C ASN A 168 -7.30 33.24 8.18
N VAL A 169 -7.08 33.10 9.47
CA VAL A 169 -6.68 31.82 10.10
C VAL A 169 -7.77 30.78 9.92
N THR A 170 -9.04 31.17 10.03
CA THR A 170 -10.18 30.25 9.82
C THR A 170 -10.23 29.71 8.39
N ARG A 171 -9.98 30.52 7.37
CA ARG A 171 -9.97 30.10 5.97
C ARG A 171 -8.81 29.14 5.64
N GLU A 172 -7.64 29.40 6.22
CA GLU A 172 -6.47 28.52 6.02
C GLU A 172 -6.66 27.17 6.70
N MET A 173 -7.19 27.15 7.91
CA MET A 173 -7.59 25.92 8.62
C MET A 173 -8.66 25.13 7.85
N GLU A 174 -9.69 25.77 7.30
CA GLU A 174 -10.72 25.12 6.49
C GLU A 174 -10.13 24.51 5.22
N ARG A 175 -9.19 25.19 4.56
CA ARG A 175 -8.49 24.69 3.38
C ARG A 175 -7.62 23.47 3.73
N GLU A 176 -6.88 23.53 4.82
CA GLU A 176 -6.05 22.44 5.32
C GLU A 176 -6.89 21.23 5.71
N THR A 177 -8.01 21.43 6.43
CA THR A 177 -8.95 20.36 6.79
C THR A 177 -9.56 19.71 5.54
N ASN A 178 -9.95 20.52 4.53
CA ASN A 178 -10.42 20.00 3.26
C ASN A 178 -9.37 19.12 2.58
N ASN A 179 -8.13 19.58 2.51
CA ASN A 179 -7.06 18.84 1.85
C ASN A 179 -6.72 17.51 2.54
N ARG A 180 -6.99 17.37 3.84
CA ARG A 180 -6.72 16.15 4.62
C ARG A 180 -7.87 15.14 4.66
N THR A 181 -9.06 15.51 4.19
CA THR A 181 -10.27 14.68 4.28
C THR A 181 -10.79 14.18 2.93
N VAL A 182 -10.06 14.39 1.85
CA VAL A 182 -10.41 13.88 0.52
C VAL A 182 -9.78 12.50 0.33
N PHE A 183 -10.50 11.44 0.75
CA PHE A 183 -10.02 10.07 0.56
C PHE A 183 -9.96 9.73 -0.92
N ASN A 184 -8.83 9.17 -1.35
CA ASN A 184 -8.55 8.82 -2.74
C ASN A 184 -8.57 7.31 -3.00
N VAL A 185 -8.56 6.49 -1.96
CA VAL A 185 -8.66 5.03 -2.05
C VAL A 185 -9.52 4.44 -0.94
N ALA A 186 -10.17 3.32 -1.25
CA ALA A 186 -10.92 2.48 -0.33
C ALA A 186 -10.40 1.04 -0.43
N LEU A 187 -9.79 0.53 0.65
CA LEU A 187 -9.37 -0.86 0.74
C LEU A 187 -10.53 -1.67 1.33
N LEU A 188 -11.14 -2.49 0.49
CA LEU A 188 -12.20 -3.40 0.88
C LEU A 188 -11.60 -4.73 1.32
N ASN A 189 -12.04 -5.24 2.47
CA ASN A 189 -11.61 -6.52 3.02
C ASN A 189 -12.82 -7.40 3.27
N TYR A 190 -12.69 -8.66 2.88
CA TYR A 190 -13.61 -9.73 3.25
C TYR A 190 -12.90 -10.74 4.14
N MET A 191 -13.49 -11.02 5.26
CA MET A 191 -12.96 -11.89 6.29
C MET A 191 -14.01 -12.95 6.62
N ASP A 192 -13.72 -14.20 6.29
CA ASP A 192 -14.56 -15.35 6.63
C ASP A 192 -13.80 -16.24 7.63
N PRO A 193 -14.21 -16.28 8.90
CA PRO A 193 -13.53 -17.06 9.93
C PRO A 193 -13.45 -18.55 9.61
N ALA A 194 -14.42 -19.08 8.85
CA ALA A 194 -14.43 -20.49 8.44
C ALA A 194 -13.35 -20.81 7.39
N ALA A 195 -13.03 -19.84 6.52
CA ALA A 195 -11.99 -19.95 5.51
C ALA A 195 -10.60 -19.53 6.01
N MET A 196 -10.50 -18.87 7.17
CA MET A 196 -9.25 -18.38 7.76
C MET A 196 -8.62 -19.44 8.65
N SER A 197 -7.92 -20.41 8.08
CA SER A 197 -7.44 -21.63 8.75
C SER A 197 -6.35 -21.42 9.82
N TYR A 198 -5.74 -20.24 9.94
CA TYR A 198 -4.60 -20.00 10.84
C TYR A 198 -4.70 -18.65 11.57
N LEU A 199 -5.81 -18.40 12.25
CA LEU A 199 -5.92 -17.23 13.12
C LEU A 199 -5.04 -17.43 14.37
N LYS A 200 -4.14 -16.46 14.60
CA LYS A 200 -3.27 -16.47 15.78
C LYS A 200 -3.99 -15.85 16.97
N GLU A 201 -3.80 -16.42 18.17
CA GLU A 201 -4.25 -15.81 19.40
C GLU A 201 -3.58 -14.43 19.60
N GLU A 202 -4.33 -13.49 20.14
CA GLU A 202 -3.81 -12.20 20.54
C GLU A 202 -2.82 -12.41 21.72
N PRO A 203 -1.54 -11.96 21.58
CA PRO A 203 -0.48 -12.45 22.44
C PRO A 203 -0.37 -11.77 23.81
N TYR A 204 -1.06 -10.63 24.02
CA TYR A 204 -0.82 -9.80 25.20
C TYR A 204 -1.98 -9.79 26.20
N PHE A 205 -3.20 -9.66 25.70
CA PHE A 205 -4.38 -9.33 26.50
C PHE A 205 -5.38 -10.48 26.58
N GLY A 206 -5.15 -11.57 25.86
CA GLY A 206 -6.10 -12.69 25.81
C GLY A 206 -7.46 -12.33 25.20
N MET A 207 -7.47 -11.42 24.23
CA MET A 207 -8.69 -10.92 23.62
C MET A 207 -9.32 -11.88 22.61
N GLY A 208 -8.69 -13.04 22.35
CA GLY A 208 -9.10 -14.03 21.35
C GLY A 208 -8.26 -13.97 20.08
N ARG A 209 -8.77 -14.51 18.97
CA ARG A 209 -8.00 -14.70 17.73
C ARG A 209 -8.01 -13.45 16.86
N MET A 210 -6.85 -13.13 16.28
CA MET A 210 -6.67 -11.99 15.37
C MET A 210 -6.85 -12.40 13.92
N ALA A 211 -7.72 -11.71 13.20
CA ALA A 211 -7.79 -11.73 11.75
C ALA A 211 -6.73 -10.81 11.12
N VAL A 212 -6.45 -9.68 11.75
CA VAL A 212 -5.36 -8.77 11.40
C VAL A 212 -4.56 -8.47 12.66
N SER A 213 -3.25 -8.71 12.60
CA SER A 213 -2.33 -8.49 13.73
C SER A 213 -2.19 -7.01 14.07
N TRP A 214 -1.60 -6.73 15.25
CA TRP A 214 -1.27 -5.38 15.67
C TRP A 214 -0.41 -4.63 14.64
N HIS A 215 -0.89 -3.48 14.16
CA HIS A 215 -0.22 -2.67 13.15
C HIS A 215 -0.63 -1.19 13.22
N HIS A 216 0.10 -0.37 12.52
CA HIS A 216 -0.29 0.98 12.08
C HIS A 216 -0.71 0.91 10.62
N ASP A 217 -1.59 1.79 10.18
CA ASP A 217 -1.78 2.02 8.75
C ASP A 217 -0.57 2.79 8.18
N GLU A 218 -0.02 2.32 7.07
CA GLU A 218 1.19 2.86 6.45
C GLU A 218 0.86 3.60 5.14
N ASN A 219 1.81 4.39 4.64
CA ASN A 219 1.73 5.09 3.35
C ASN A 219 0.50 6.00 3.20
N LEU A 220 0.21 6.75 4.23
CA LEU A 220 -0.87 7.73 4.30
C LEU A 220 -0.31 9.15 4.30
N VAL A 221 -1.09 10.09 3.79
CA VAL A 221 -0.80 11.52 3.96
C VAL A 221 -0.78 11.85 5.45
N ASP A 222 0.24 12.57 5.88
CA ASP A 222 0.43 12.95 7.28
C ASP A 222 -0.81 13.65 7.84
N ARG A 223 -1.20 13.24 9.05
CA ARG A 223 -2.38 13.74 9.78
C ARG A 223 -3.73 13.57 9.06
N SER A 224 -3.80 12.80 7.98
CA SER A 224 -5.08 12.48 7.37
C SER A 224 -5.86 11.48 8.23
N PRO A 225 -7.18 11.65 8.38
CA PRO A 225 -7.99 10.66 9.07
C PRO A 225 -8.11 9.38 8.24
N VAL A 226 -8.45 8.28 8.91
CA VAL A 226 -8.85 7.02 8.30
C VAL A 226 -10.31 6.77 8.67
N ALA A 227 -11.16 6.53 7.67
CA ALA A 227 -12.55 6.17 7.91
C ALA A 227 -12.80 4.70 7.60
N VAL A 228 -13.48 4.00 8.50
CA VAL A 228 -13.79 2.58 8.35
C VAL A 228 -15.29 2.37 8.39
N TYR A 229 -15.83 1.77 7.33
CA TYR A 229 -17.16 1.19 7.32
C TYR A 229 -17.05 -0.31 7.54
N SER A 230 -17.90 -0.88 8.39
CA SER A 230 -17.88 -2.29 8.74
C SER A 230 -19.26 -2.88 8.72
N TYR A 231 -19.40 -4.05 8.08
CA TYR A 231 -20.65 -4.78 7.94
C TYR A 231 -20.42 -6.27 8.19
N SER A 232 -21.25 -6.87 9.05
CA SER A 232 -21.36 -8.32 9.26
C SER A 232 -22.72 -8.79 8.85
N TYR A 233 -22.80 -9.95 8.20
CA TYR A 233 -24.09 -10.57 7.88
C TYR A 233 -24.87 -10.88 9.16
N LYS A 234 -26.10 -10.38 9.25
CA LYS A 234 -27.09 -10.87 10.22
C LYS A 234 -27.91 -11.97 9.54
N ASP A 235 -28.17 -13.06 10.24
CA ASP A 235 -29.12 -14.04 9.74
C ASP A 235 -30.48 -13.37 9.62
N THR A 236 -31.09 -13.43 8.45
CA THR A 236 -32.47 -12.98 8.20
C THR A 236 -33.49 -13.84 8.96
N GLU A 237 -33.07 -14.99 9.50
CA GLU A 237 -33.96 -15.90 10.25
C GLU A 237 -34.13 -15.54 11.73
N SER A 238 -33.39 -14.59 12.29
CA SER A 238 -33.50 -14.19 13.71
C SER A 238 -34.32 -12.89 13.91
N CYS A 239 -34.98 -12.36 12.90
CA CYS A 239 -35.76 -11.12 13.01
C CYS A 239 -37.18 -11.31 13.58
N SER A 240 -37.45 -12.38 14.35
CA SER A 240 -38.75 -12.58 15.03
C SER A 240 -38.58 -12.74 16.53
N ALA A 241 -37.96 -11.76 17.18
CA ALA A 241 -38.16 -11.49 18.59
C ALA A 241 -37.74 -10.05 18.90
N GLU A 242 -38.66 -9.14 19.03
CA GLU A 242 -38.52 -7.93 19.83
C GLU A 242 -38.23 -8.35 21.28
N GLY A 243 -37.03 -8.74 21.56
CA GLY A 243 -36.52 -9.02 22.88
C GLY A 243 -35.32 -8.12 23.11
N ASP A 244 -35.28 -7.44 24.26
CA ASP A 244 -34.21 -6.60 24.76
C ASP A 244 -32.85 -7.16 24.35
N GLU A 245 -32.24 -6.59 23.29
CA GLU A 245 -30.86 -6.90 22.92
C GLU A 245 -29.98 -6.50 24.13
N LYS A 246 -29.57 -7.47 24.93
CA LYS A 246 -28.58 -7.24 25.98
C LYS A 246 -27.36 -6.63 25.32
N PRO A 247 -26.80 -5.55 25.89
CA PRO A 247 -25.59 -4.94 25.33
C PRO A 247 -24.53 -6.01 25.16
N VAL A 248 -24.07 -6.18 23.91
CA VAL A 248 -23.06 -7.18 23.55
C VAL A 248 -21.82 -6.92 24.42
N SER A 249 -21.46 -7.89 25.23
CA SER A 249 -20.23 -7.81 26.02
C SER A 249 -19.05 -7.59 25.07
N GLY A 250 -18.26 -6.56 25.28
CA GLY A 250 -17.02 -6.33 24.52
C GLY A 250 -15.99 -7.47 24.64
N ARG A 251 -16.29 -8.50 25.43
CA ARG A 251 -15.53 -9.74 25.60
C ARG A 251 -16.07 -10.92 24.80
N ASP A 252 -17.21 -10.74 24.12
CA ASP A 252 -17.80 -11.78 23.27
C ASP A 252 -16.94 -12.05 22.03
N CYS A 253 -16.37 -13.25 21.98
CA CYS A 253 -15.51 -13.68 20.86
C CYS A 253 -16.29 -14.07 19.60
N THR A 254 -17.62 -14.09 19.65
CA THR A 254 -18.45 -14.32 18.45
C THR A 254 -18.66 -13.07 17.62
N VAL A 255 -18.41 -11.89 18.19
CA VAL A 255 -18.55 -10.59 17.56
C VAL A 255 -17.18 -10.06 17.12
N TRP A 256 -17.12 -9.45 15.92
CA TRP A 256 -15.93 -8.77 15.45
C TRP A 256 -15.62 -7.55 16.33
N ARG A 257 -14.37 -7.41 16.71
CA ARG A 257 -13.90 -6.32 17.56
C ARG A 257 -12.63 -5.70 16.98
N ILE A 258 -12.45 -4.42 17.22
CA ILE A 258 -11.20 -3.72 16.94
C ILE A 258 -10.60 -3.37 18.30
N ALA A 259 -9.37 -3.80 18.53
CA ALA A 259 -8.64 -3.45 19.71
C ALA A 259 -7.57 -2.39 19.40
N LEU A 260 -7.34 -1.52 20.36
CA LEU A 260 -6.39 -0.41 20.29
C LEU A 260 -5.43 -0.48 21.47
N LYS A 261 -4.17 -0.23 21.22
CA LYS A 261 -3.14 -0.10 22.27
C LYS A 261 -2.14 0.97 21.92
N VAL A 262 -1.51 1.57 22.92
CA VAL A 262 -0.35 2.46 22.71
C VAL A 262 0.80 1.65 22.11
N ALA A 263 1.50 2.22 21.15
CA ALA A 263 2.68 1.59 20.56
C ALA A 263 3.83 1.51 21.59
N TRP A 264 4.46 0.34 21.71
CA TRP A 264 5.48 0.07 22.71
C TRP A 264 6.75 0.95 22.60
N ASP A 265 7.06 1.45 21.41
CA ASP A 265 8.28 2.21 21.14
C ASP A 265 8.28 3.61 21.77
N ILE A 266 7.13 4.10 22.23
CA ILE A 266 7.00 5.43 22.86
C ILE A 266 7.52 5.41 24.31
N HIS A 267 7.54 4.25 24.96
CA HIS A 267 7.95 4.12 26.37
C HIS A 267 9.43 3.81 26.59
N THR A 268 10.13 3.32 25.55
CA THR A 268 11.54 2.91 25.71
C THR A 268 12.53 4.04 25.59
N ALA A 269 12.13 5.23 25.17
CA ALA A 269 13.05 6.34 24.94
C ALA A 269 13.27 7.26 26.15
N GLY A 270 12.59 7.07 27.28
CA GLY A 270 12.74 7.97 28.46
C GLY A 270 12.46 9.46 28.17
N LEU A 271 12.09 9.76 26.94
CA LEU A 271 11.69 11.08 26.49
C LEU A 271 10.18 11.18 26.65
N ALA A 272 9.76 11.99 27.61
CA ALA A 272 8.42 12.58 27.57
C ALA A 272 8.32 13.37 26.27
N LEU A 273 8.02 12.68 25.15
CA LEU A 273 7.60 13.35 23.94
C LEU A 273 6.33 14.12 24.31
N PRO A 274 6.25 15.40 24.01
CA PRO A 274 5.04 16.16 24.23
C PRO A 274 3.90 15.40 23.56
N LEU A 275 2.82 15.15 24.30
CA LEU A 275 1.60 14.45 23.88
C LEU A 275 0.81 15.22 22.80
N HIS A 276 1.51 15.92 21.92
CA HIS A 276 1.00 16.74 20.83
C HIS A 276 1.11 16.10 19.46
N SER A 277 1.43 14.78 19.34
CA SER A 277 1.26 14.14 18.04
C SER A 277 -0.25 14.00 17.78
N ASP A 278 -0.72 14.81 16.84
CA ASP A 278 -2.14 14.86 16.48
C ASP A 278 -2.63 13.62 15.72
N ASP A 279 -1.80 12.62 15.54
CA ASP A 279 -2.12 11.41 14.81
C ASP A 279 -2.20 10.17 15.72
N LEU A 280 -3.43 9.68 15.92
CA LEU A 280 -3.68 8.47 16.69
C LEU A 280 -3.04 7.24 16.01
N ASN A 281 -3.00 7.20 14.67
CA ASN A 281 -2.40 6.10 13.93
C ASN A 281 -0.90 5.98 14.20
N MET A 282 -0.19 7.09 14.44
CA MET A 282 1.25 7.08 14.76
C MET A 282 1.53 6.63 16.18
N THR A 283 0.62 6.92 17.11
CA THR A 283 0.82 6.68 18.55
C THR A 283 0.20 5.38 19.05
N HIS A 284 -0.74 4.81 18.30
CA HIS A 284 -1.49 3.62 18.69
C HIS A 284 -1.48 2.59 17.56
N GLN A 285 -1.31 1.33 17.96
CA GLN A 285 -1.56 0.20 17.09
C GLN A 285 -3.00 -0.28 17.25
N HIS A 286 -3.53 -0.87 16.17
CA HIS A 286 -4.81 -1.56 16.22
C HIS A 286 -4.69 -2.97 15.68
N CYS A 287 -5.62 -3.84 16.08
CA CYS A 287 -5.78 -5.17 15.52
C CYS A 287 -7.27 -5.46 15.29
N VAL A 288 -7.56 -6.41 14.40
CA VAL A 288 -8.91 -6.89 14.17
C VAL A 288 -9.06 -8.28 14.77
N LEU A 289 -9.92 -8.40 15.78
CA LEU A 289 -10.25 -9.65 16.43
C LEU A 289 -11.41 -10.34 15.70
N ALA A 290 -11.23 -11.60 15.38
CA ALA A 290 -12.17 -12.39 14.61
C ALA A 290 -13.47 -12.64 15.38
N GLY A 291 -14.59 -12.52 14.69
CA GLY A 291 -15.90 -12.97 15.11
C GLY A 291 -16.22 -14.37 14.58
N ALA A 292 -17.48 -14.79 14.73
CA ALA A 292 -17.95 -16.09 14.28
C ALA A 292 -18.48 -16.08 12.83
N ARG A 293 -18.90 -14.91 12.32
CA ARG A 293 -19.57 -14.76 11.01
C ARG A 293 -18.70 -13.99 10.03
N PRO A 294 -18.91 -14.13 8.71
CA PRO A 294 -18.22 -13.31 7.72
C PRO A 294 -18.44 -11.81 7.93
N ARG A 295 -17.42 -11.03 7.62
CA ARG A 295 -17.41 -9.58 7.76
C ARG A 295 -16.79 -8.91 6.54
N PHE A 296 -17.42 -7.84 6.09
CA PHE A 296 -16.80 -6.86 5.22
C PHE A 296 -16.32 -5.64 6.02
N SER A 297 -15.24 -5.06 5.57
CA SER A 297 -14.87 -3.69 5.96
C SER A 297 -14.31 -2.96 4.75
N SER A 298 -14.66 -1.68 4.62
CA SER A 298 -13.97 -0.77 3.71
C SER A 298 -13.24 0.28 4.53
N THR A 299 -11.96 0.45 4.24
CA THR A 299 -11.11 1.43 4.90
C THR A 299 -10.74 2.50 3.90
N HIS A 300 -11.28 3.69 4.11
CA HIS A 300 -11.11 4.85 3.23
C HIS A 300 -9.94 5.70 3.73
N ARG A 301 -9.05 6.03 2.81
CA ARG A 301 -7.76 6.64 3.14
C ARG A 301 -7.38 7.68 2.12
N MET A 302 -6.57 8.62 2.58
CA MET A 302 -5.80 9.48 1.73
C MET A 302 -4.40 8.87 1.58
N ALA A 303 -4.26 7.99 0.58
CA ALA A 303 -2.98 7.40 0.26
C ALA A 303 -2.00 8.48 -0.21
N GLU A 304 -0.74 8.35 0.17
CA GLU A 304 0.30 9.28 -0.22
C GLU A 304 0.49 9.27 -1.74
N CYS A 305 0.31 10.44 -2.38
CA CYS A 305 0.40 10.57 -3.83
C CYS A 305 1.84 10.76 -4.33
N SER A 306 2.79 11.06 -3.43
CA SER A 306 4.19 11.35 -3.78
C SER A 306 4.92 10.18 -4.44
N ALA A 307 4.50 8.94 -4.20
CA ALA A 307 5.08 7.76 -4.84
C ALA A 307 4.03 6.71 -5.25
N GLY A 308 2.75 7.05 -5.10
CA GLY A 308 1.62 6.11 -5.27
C GLY A 308 0.75 6.35 -6.48
N THR A 309 1.05 7.32 -7.35
CA THR A 309 0.22 7.67 -8.50
C THR A 309 0.92 7.45 -9.83
N LEU A 310 0.13 7.22 -10.87
CA LEU A 310 0.61 7.11 -12.24
C LEU A 310 1.27 8.41 -12.71
N GLU A 311 0.73 9.56 -12.32
CA GLU A 311 1.30 10.88 -12.64
C GLU A 311 2.73 11.02 -12.08
N TYR A 312 2.93 10.63 -10.83
CA TYR A 312 4.25 10.64 -10.21
C TYR A 312 5.25 9.80 -11.01
N ILE A 313 4.93 8.53 -11.30
CA ILE A 313 5.92 7.66 -11.94
C ILE A 313 6.22 8.08 -13.38
N PHE A 314 5.24 8.61 -14.12
CA PHE A 314 5.49 9.17 -15.45
C PHE A 314 6.37 10.42 -15.38
N GLY A 315 6.16 11.28 -14.38
CA GLY A 315 7.05 12.43 -14.14
C GLY A 315 8.49 11.99 -13.85
N ARG A 316 8.68 10.91 -13.06
CA ARG A 316 10.00 10.32 -12.80
C ARG A 316 10.65 9.79 -14.08
N CYS A 317 9.89 9.04 -14.90
CA CYS A 317 10.39 8.57 -16.20
C CYS A 317 10.87 9.73 -17.07
N GLN A 318 10.12 10.83 -17.14
CA GLN A 318 10.51 11.99 -17.92
C GLN A 318 11.85 12.57 -17.43
N VAL A 319 12.08 12.64 -16.12
CA VAL A 319 13.36 13.09 -15.56
C VAL A 319 14.51 12.20 -15.99
N ALA A 320 14.35 10.87 -15.92
CA ALA A 320 15.38 9.93 -16.38
C ALA A 320 15.68 10.08 -17.88
N LEU A 321 14.63 10.12 -18.68
CA LEU A 321 14.71 10.13 -20.15
C LEU A 321 15.19 11.48 -20.74
N ASN A 322 15.26 12.55 -19.92
CA ASN A 322 15.93 13.79 -20.35
C ASN A 322 17.43 13.57 -20.69
N ASN A 323 18.03 12.49 -20.21
CA ASN A 323 19.40 12.11 -20.57
C ASN A 323 19.51 11.26 -21.85
N LEU A 324 18.39 10.89 -22.46
CA LEU A 324 18.36 10.16 -23.73
C LEU A 324 18.17 11.13 -24.91
N HIS A 325 19.17 11.24 -25.77
CA HIS A 325 19.07 12.02 -27.00
C HIS A 325 18.73 11.11 -28.17
N LYS A 326 17.65 11.46 -28.89
CA LYS A 326 17.24 10.82 -30.15
C LYS A 326 17.31 11.89 -31.23
N ASP A 327 18.32 11.83 -32.07
CA ASP A 327 18.44 12.73 -33.20
C ASP A 327 17.51 12.25 -34.33
N PRO A 328 16.57 13.09 -34.78
CA PRO A 328 15.68 12.74 -35.91
C PRO A 328 16.41 12.45 -37.23
N SER A 329 17.63 12.96 -37.38
CA SER A 329 18.46 12.78 -38.60
C SER A 329 19.44 11.60 -38.44
N SER A 330 19.64 11.08 -37.26
CA SER A 330 20.51 9.96 -36.93
C SER A 330 19.68 8.85 -36.28
N GLU A 331 19.69 7.65 -36.86
CA GLU A 331 19.00 6.49 -36.25
C GLU A 331 19.68 5.99 -34.94
N ARG A 332 20.74 6.66 -34.47
CA ARG A 332 21.53 6.21 -33.32
C ARG A 332 21.25 7.08 -32.10
N PRO A 333 20.61 6.51 -31.07
CA PRO A 333 20.42 7.20 -29.79
C PRO A 333 21.77 7.39 -29.07
N SER A 334 21.86 8.45 -28.26
CA SER A 334 23.05 8.76 -27.45
C SER A 334 22.64 9.32 -26.10
N LEU A 335 23.60 9.37 -25.16
CA LEU A 335 23.41 10.07 -23.89
C LEU A 335 23.73 11.56 -24.02
N VAL A 336 22.96 12.41 -23.35
CA VAL A 336 23.21 13.86 -23.28
C VAL A 336 24.39 14.14 -22.34
N SER A 337 24.51 13.42 -21.23
CA SER A 337 25.50 13.64 -20.20
C SER A 337 26.00 12.32 -19.59
N LEU A 338 27.27 12.28 -19.24
CA LEU A 338 27.90 11.24 -18.40
C LEU A 338 28.11 11.69 -16.96
N GLU A 339 27.56 12.84 -16.56
CA GLU A 339 27.68 13.31 -15.19
C GLU A 339 27.07 12.28 -14.22
N VAL A 340 27.84 11.92 -13.21
CA VAL A 340 27.52 10.82 -12.28
C VAL A 340 26.16 11.03 -11.60
N SER A 341 25.83 12.26 -11.23
CA SER A 341 24.55 12.59 -10.61
C SER A 341 23.36 12.29 -11.53
N VAL A 342 23.51 12.59 -12.82
CA VAL A 342 22.49 12.35 -13.87
C VAL A 342 22.33 10.84 -14.12
N LEU A 343 23.46 10.14 -14.27
CA LEU A 343 23.44 8.68 -14.48
C LEU A 343 22.83 7.94 -13.29
N LYS A 344 23.25 8.26 -12.07
CA LYS A 344 22.70 7.65 -10.85
C LYS A 344 21.21 7.88 -10.73
N GLN A 345 20.76 9.11 -10.93
CA GLN A 345 19.33 9.44 -10.88
C GLN A 345 18.53 8.63 -11.92
N ALA A 346 19.04 8.49 -13.14
CA ALA A 346 18.39 7.70 -14.17
C ALA A 346 18.28 6.21 -13.80
N GLU A 347 19.36 5.62 -13.26
CA GLU A 347 19.37 4.21 -12.85
C GLU A 347 18.51 3.95 -11.59
N GLU A 348 18.46 4.89 -10.64
CA GLU A 348 17.55 4.84 -9.48
C GLU A 348 16.08 4.85 -9.93
N ILE A 349 15.74 5.74 -10.88
CA ILE A 349 14.39 5.80 -11.44
C ILE A 349 14.07 4.52 -12.22
N HIS A 350 15.01 4.00 -12.97
CA HIS A 350 14.86 2.74 -13.68
C HIS A 350 14.52 1.59 -12.70
N ASN A 351 15.25 1.48 -11.61
CA ASN A 351 14.98 0.49 -10.57
C ASN A 351 13.58 0.68 -9.94
N GLU A 352 13.19 1.94 -9.67
CA GLU A 352 11.86 2.26 -9.15
C GLU A 352 10.74 1.83 -10.12
N VAL A 353 10.87 2.16 -11.40
CA VAL A 353 9.89 1.79 -12.43
C VAL A 353 9.76 0.27 -12.54
N GLU A 354 10.89 -0.44 -12.59
CA GLU A 354 10.87 -1.90 -12.72
C GLU A 354 10.29 -2.58 -11.49
N PHE A 355 10.82 -2.29 -10.28
CA PHE A 355 10.54 -3.09 -9.09
C PHE A 355 9.36 -2.61 -8.28
N GLU A 356 9.09 -1.31 -8.30
CA GLU A 356 7.96 -0.75 -7.55
C GLU A 356 6.67 -0.68 -8.37
N TRP A 357 6.74 -0.76 -9.71
CA TRP A 357 5.58 -0.64 -10.59
C TRP A 357 5.39 -1.84 -11.51
N LEU A 358 6.26 -2.04 -12.50
CA LEU A 358 6.07 -3.06 -13.52
C LEU A 358 6.05 -4.48 -12.94
N ARG A 359 7.04 -4.85 -12.13
CA ARG A 359 7.09 -6.17 -11.49
C ARG A 359 5.91 -6.41 -10.55
N GLN A 360 5.45 -5.40 -9.85
CA GLN A 360 4.26 -5.48 -9.01
C GLN A 360 2.99 -5.71 -9.84
N TYR A 361 2.85 -5.00 -10.96
CA TYR A 361 1.74 -5.18 -11.87
C TYR A 361 1.75 -6.56 -12.52
N TRP A 362 2.89 -7.00 -13.05
CA TRP A 362 3.05 -8.28 -13.69
C TRP A 362 2.88 -9.46 -12.72
N PHE A 363 3.21 -9.26 -11.45
CA PHE A 363 3.07 -10.29 -10.44
C PHE A 363 1.61 -10.52 -10.03
N GLN A 364 0.86 -9.47 -9.73
CA GLN A 364 -0.51 -9.56 -9.26
C GLN A 364 -1.45 -8.47 -9.79
N GLY A 365 -0.95 -7.27 -10.13
CA GLY A 365 -1.81 -6.12 -10.48
C GLY A 365 -2.65 -6.34 -11.73
N ARG A 366 -2.15 -7.08 -12.70
CA ARG A 366 -2.85 -7.34 -13.96
C ARG A 366 -4.14 -8.15 -13.82
N ARG A 367 -4.31 -8.90 -12.72
CA ARG A 367 -5.54 -9.69 -12.47
C ARG A 367 -6.81 -8.83 -12.40
N TYR A 368 -6.67 -7.55 -12.11
CA TYR A 368 -7.80 -6.61 -12.09
C TYR A 368 -8.29 -6.20 -13.47
N ALA A 369 -7.54 -6.48 -14.54
CA ALA A 369 -7.94 -6.17 -15.92
C ALA A 369 -9.23 -6.90 -16.34
N LYS A 370 -9.57 -8.03 -15.69
CA LYS A 370 -10.83 -8.74 -15.92
C LYS A 370 -12.07 -7.98 -15.42
N PHE A 371 -11.89 -6.93 -14.63
CA PHE A 371 -12.99 -6.07 -14.12
C PHE A 371 -12.97 -4.70 -14.76
N SER A 372 -11.77 -4.16 -15.03
CA SER A 372 -11.56 -2.90 -15.73
C SER A 372 -10.20 -2.91 -16.42
N ASP A 373 -10.20 -2.57 -17.71
CA ASP A 373 -8.99 -2.49 -18.54
C ASP A 373 -8.17 -1.20 -18.33
N TRP A 374 -8.58 -0.36 -17.38
CA TRP A 374 -8.04 0.99 -17.20
C TRP A 374 -6.51 1.03 -17.10
N TRP A 375 -5.91 0.07 -16.38
CA TRP A 375 -4.46 0.01 -16.18
C TRP A 375 -3.68 -0.53 -17.39
N CYS A 376 -4.31 -1.19 -18.36
CA CYS A 376 -3.60 -1.83 -19.46
C CYS A 376 -2.76 -0.83 -20.26
N LYS A 377 -3.37 0.22 -20.78
CA LYS A 377 -2.67 1.25 -21.57
C LYS A 377 -1.61 2.02 -20.77
N PRO A 378 -1.89 2.52 -19.56
CA PRO A 378 -0.87 3.13 -18.72
C PRO A 378 0.35 2.23 -18.46
N MET A 379 0.13 0.94 -18.20
CA MET A 379 1.24 0.02 -17.94
C MET A 379 2.00 -0.35 -19.20
N GLU A 380 1.34 -0.49 -20.36
CA GLU A 380 1.99 -0.61 -21.65
C GLU A 380 2.90 0.60 -21.94
N ARG A 381 2.39 1.81 -21.68
CA ARG A 381 3.20 3.04 -21.82
C ARG A 381 4.38 3.08 -20.86
N LEU A 382 4.18 2.67 -19.61
CA LEU A 382 5.27 2.61 -18.62
C LEU A 382 6.34 1.59 -19.03
N GLU A 383 5.93 0.47 -19.62
CA GLU A 383 6.84 -0.53 -20.16
C GLU A 383 7.67 0.01 -21.34
N GLU A 384 7.06 0.81 -22.23
CA GLU A 384 7.81 1.47 -23.31
C GLU A 384 8.90 2.40 -22.76
N LEU A 385 8.56 3.23 -21.75
CA LEU A 385 9.53 4.13 -21.10
C LEU A 385 10.62 3.34 -20.35
N TRP A 386 10.28 2.22 -19.74
CA TRP A 386 11.24 1.32 -19.12
C TRP A 386 12.22 0.73 -20.15
N ARG A 387 11.76 0.33 -21.34
CA ARG A 387 12.63 -0.14 -22.42
C ARG A 387 13.61 0.95 -22.89
N GLU A 388 13.19 2.20 -22.92
CA GLU A 388 14.08 3.33 -23.22
C GLU A 388 15.17 3.50 -22.14
N MET A 389 14.82 3.29 -20.87
CA MET A 389 15.82 3.29 -19.78
C MET A 389 16.76 2.08 -19.82
N GLU A 390 16.30 0.91 -20.23
CA GLU A 390 17.19 -0.23 -20.53
C GLU A 390 18.20 0.14 -21.61
N LEU A 391 17.75 0.79 -22.70
CA LEU A 391 18.63 1.28 -23.73
C LEU A 391 19.67 2.26 -23.19
N MET A 392 19.29 3.16 -22.28
CA MET A 392 20.23 4.11 -21.64
C MET A 392 21.34 3.39 -20.87
N THR A 393 21.01 2.35 -20.10
CA THR A 393 22.01 1.53 -19.40
C THR A 393 23.04 0.94 -20.38
N TRP A 394 22.59 0.44 -21.53
CA TRP A 394 23.47 -0.03 -22.60
C TRP A 394 24.32 1.09 -23.20
N LEU A 395 23.74 2.26 -23.42
CA LEU A 395 24.48 3.42 -23.94
C LEU A 395 25.55 3.92 -22.98
N VAL A 396 25.35 3.80 -21.67
CA VAL A 396 26.41 4.06 -20.66
C VAL A 396 27.60 3.16 -20.95
N LEU A 397 27.39 1.84 -21.07
CA LEU A 397 28.47 0.90 -21.35
C LEU A 397 29.19 1.26 -22.66
N CYS A 398 28.44 1.42 -23.77
CA CYS A 398 29.03 1.78 -25.06
C CYS A 398 29.86 3.07 -25.01
N THR A 399 29.41 4.06 -24.24
CA THR A 399 30.08 5.36 -24.16
C THR A 399 31.36 5.27 -23.33
N VAL A 400 31.32 4.55 -22.21
CA VAL A 400 32.49 4.39 -21.35
C VAL A 400 33.58 3.46 -21.96
N GLU A 401 33.20 2.55 -22.86
CA GLU A 401 34.15 1.74 -23.64
C GLU A 401 34.69 2.49 -24.85
N GLY A 402 34.03 3.53 -25.31
CA GLY A 402 34.45 4.31 -26.47
C GLY A 402 35.78 5.07 -26.23
N GLU A 403 36.60 5.22 -27.30
CA GLU A 403 37.89 5.92 -27.26
C GLU A 403 37.75 7.41 -26.88
N GLY A 404 36.58 8.01 -27.08
CA GLY A 404 36.32 9.44 -26.81
C GLY A 404 36.09 9.79 -25.34
N CYS A 405 35.95 8.82 -24.43
CA CYS A 405 35.70 9.05 -23.02
C CYS A 405 36.99 9.13 -22.22
N PRO A 406 37.29 10.25 -21.52
CA PRO A 406 38.49 10.35 -20.67
C PRO A 406 38.49 9.28 -19.57
N ALA A 407 39.70 8.75 -19.25
CA ALA A 407 39.82 7.65 -18.28
C ALA A 407 39.28 7.98 -16.88
N ALA A 408 39.40 9.24 -16.45
CA ALA A 408 38.88 9.69 -15.16
C ALA A 408 37.35 9.69 -15.16
N ASP A 409 36.72 10.29 -16.18
CA ASP A 409 35.24 10.39 -16.32
C ASP A 409 34.62 9.01 -16.50
N ARG A 410 35.29 8.13 -17.25
CA ARG A 410 34.92 6.72 -17.42
C ARG A 410 34.85 6.00 -16.10
N ARG A 411 35.90 6.07 -15.28
CA ARG A 411 35.95 5.40 -13.97
C ARG A 411 34.92 5.96 -13.01
N GLU A 412 34.75 7.28 -12.98
CA GLU A 412 33.78 7.94 -12.13
C GLU A 412 32.35 7.57 -12.50
N ALA A 413 32.00 7.59 -13.79
CA ALA A 413 30.69 7.18 -14.27
C ALA A 413 30.38 5.73 -13.89
N VAL A 414 31.30 4.80 -14.15
CA VAL A 414 31.13 3.38 -13.81
C VAL A 414 30.99 3.17 -12.31
N GLN A 415 31.83 3.77 -11.47
CA GLN A 415 31.70 3.68 -10.01
C GLN A 415 30.37 4.23 -9.50
N GLY A 416 29.79 5.20 -10.21
CA GLY A 416 28.49 5.76 -9.86
C GLY A 416 27.32 4.82 -10.12
N VAL A 417 27.33 4.11 -11.26
CA VAL A 417 26.19 3.28 -11.70
C VAL A 417 26.29 1.82 -11.27
N LEU A 418 27.49 1.27 -11.13
CA LEU A 418 27.72 -0.15 -10.86
C LEU A 418 26.94 -0.69 -9.66
N PRO A 419 26.89 -0.03 -8.49
CA PRO A 419 26.10 -0.52 -7.36
C PRO A 419 24.60 -0.62 -7.63
N LEU A 420 24.05 0.29 -8.46
CA LEU A 420 22.64 0.31 -8.81
C LEU A 420 22.28 -0.81 -9.80
N LEU A 421 23.21 -1.14 -10.70
CA LEU A 421 23.05 -2.26 -11.64
C LEU A 421 23.20 -3.61 -10.93
N GLU A 422 24.13 -3.72 -9.97
CA GLU A 422 24.26 -4.89 -9.10
C GLU A 422 22.97 -5.13 -8.30
N GLU A 423 22.42 -4.07 -7.69
CA GLU A 423 21.13 -4.13 -7.00
C GLU A 423 20.01 -4.59 -7.95
N ARG A 424 19.94 -4.02 -9.17
CA ARG A 424 18.96 -4.45 -10.20
C ARG A 424 19.08 -5.93 -10.51
N ASN A 425 20.28 -6.43 -10.72
CA ASN A 425 20.52 -7.84 -11.01
C ASN A 425 20.06 -8.75 -9.86
N GLN A 426 20.37 -8.39 -8.62
CA GLN A 426 19.91 -9.12 -7.43
C GLN A 426 18.38 -9.10 -7.31
N LEU A 427 17.74 -7.95 -7.53
CA LEU A 427 16.28 -7.81 -7.49
C LEU A 427 15.61 -8.61 -8.62
N ARG A 428 16.17 -8.63 -9.84
CA ARG A 428 15.67 -9.47 -10.94
C ARG A 428 15.72 -10.96 -10.60
N GLN A 429 16.79 -11.43 -9.99
CA GLN A 429 16.92 -12.82 -9.53
C GLN A 429 15.90 -13.13 -8.43
N HIS A 430 15.73 -12.22 -7.48
CA HIS A 430 14.73 -12.36 -6.41
C HIS A 430 13.30 -12.46 -6.97
N TRP A 431 12.92 -11.57 -7.89
CA TRP A 431 11.60 -11.61 -8.53
C TRP A 431 11.37 -12.88 -9.36
N ARG A 432 12.40 -13.35 -10.07
CA ARG A 432 12.34 -14.64 -10.78
C ARG A 432 12.04 -15.79 -9.81
N ALA A 433 12.74 -15.83 -8.69
CA ALA A 433 12.51 -16.87 -7.66
C ALA A 433 11.08 -16.79 -7.09
N ARG A 434 10.55 -15.59 -6.83
CA ARG A 434 9.17 -15.38 -6.38
C ARG A 434 8.14 -15.89 -7.38
N CYS A 435 8.28 -15.55 -8.66
CA CYS A 435 7.37 -16.01 -9.72
C CYS A 435 7.38 -17.54 -9.85
N GLN A 436 8.51 -18.17 -9.60
CA GLN A 436 8.67 -19.62 -9.67
C GLN A 436 8.37 -20.34 -8.34
N SER A 437 7.97 -19.60 -7.30
CA SER A 437 7.67 -20.16 -6.00
C SER A 437 6.51 -21.17 -6.06
N ARG A 438 6.50 -22.11 -5.11
CA ARG A 438 5.43 -23.13 -5.04
C ARG A 438 4.04 -22.48 -4.93
N LEU A 439 3.92 -21.39 -4.18
CA LEU A 439 2.63 -20.73 -4.01
C LEU A 439 2.21 -19.96 -5.27
N ALA A 440 3.13 -19.32 -5.97
CA ALA A 440 2.84 -18.66 -7.24
C ALA A 440 2.25 -19.64 -8.27
N LYS A 441 2.79 -20.86 -8.33
CA LYS A 441 2.30 -21.93 -9.22
C LYS A 441 0.92 -22.51 -8.84
N THR A 442 0.37 -22.14 -7.69
CA THR A 442 -1.00 -22.54 -7.30
C THR A 442 -2.05 -21.54 -7.75
N LEU A 443 -1.64 -20.40 -8.29
CA LEU A 443 -2.56 -19.40 -8.81
C LEU A 443 -3.22 -19.88 -10.12
N PRO A 444 -4.47 -19.47 -10.41
CA PRO A 444 -5.10 -19.70 -11.70
C PRO A 444 -4.27 -19.14 -12.86
N ALA A 445 -4.40 -19.71 -14.05
CA ALA A 445 -3.61 -19.32 -15.22
C ALA A 445 -3.75 -17.82 -15.59
N ASP A 446 -4.93 -17.24 -15.38
CA ASP A 446 -5.21 -15.81 -15.58
C ASP A 446 -4.60 -14.90 -14.49
N GLU A 447 -4.18 -15.47 -13.37
CA GLU A 447 -3.53 -14.80 -12.25
C GLU A 447 -2.04 -15.17 -12.11
N GLU A 448 -1.54 -16.08 -12.96
CA GLU A 448 -0.16 -16.52 -12.90
C GLU A 448 0.79 -15.33 -13.11
N PRO A 449 1.82 -15.16 -12.25
CA PRO A 449 2.78 -14.07 -12.40
C PRO A 449 3.55 -14.14 -13.71
N ILE A 450 3.68 -13.01 -14.38
CA ILE A 450 4.57 -12.88 -15.53
C ILE A 450 5.96 -12.55 -15.00
N CYS A 451 6.95 -13.39 -15.30
CA CYS A 451 8.30 -13.22 -14.79
C CYS A 451 9.38 -13.10 -15.88
N HIS A 452 9.00 -13.19 -17.13
CA HIS A 452 9.93 -13.01 -18.23
C HIS A 452 10.21 -11.53 -18.48
N PRO A 453 11.42 -11.19 -19.00
CA PRO A 453 11.52 -9.99 -19.79
C PRO A 453 10.48 -10.10 -20.92
N TYR A 454 9.74 -9.03 -21.18
CA TYR A 454 8.66 -8.99 -22.15
C TYR A 454 9.12 -9.12 -23.61
N TRP A 455 10.41 -9.15 -23.82
CA TRP A 455 11.03 -9.41 -25.11
C TRP A 455 11.72 -10.77 -25.09
N SER A 456 11.58 -11.50 -26.17
CA SER A 456 12.44 -12.64 -26.47
C SER A 456 13.73 -12.13 -27.11
N ASP A 457 14.77 -12.95 -27.11
CA ASP A 457 16.06 -12.66 -27.77
C ASP A 457 15.92 -12.28 -29.28
N HIS A 458 14.73 -12.50 -29.85
CA HIS A 458 14.41 -12.20 -31.25
C HIS A 458 13.44 -11.02 -31.42
N ASN A 459 13.15 -10.27 -30.37
CA ASN A 459 12.23 -9.13 -30.49
C ASN A 459 12.94 -7.93 -31.13
N ALA A 460 12.66 -7.68 -32.43
CA ALA A 460 13.25 -6.58 -33.19
C ALA A 460 12.95 -5.17 -32.64
N SER A 461 11.94 -5.02 -31.79
CA SER A 461 11.62 -3.74 -31.14
C SER A 461 12.54 -3.41 -29.98
N MET A 462 13.27 -4.40 -29.46
CA MET A 462 14.34 -4.19 -28.50
C MET A 462 15.68 -4.20 -29.21
N PRO A 463 16.47 -3.12 -29.12
CA PRO A 463 17.70 -3.00 -29.89
C PRO A 463 18.78 -4.01 -29.50
N LEU A 464 18.64 -4.68 -28.35
CA LEU A 464 19.60 -5.69 -27.87
C LEU A 464 18.96 -6.62 -26.84
N PRO A 465 19.30 -7.92 -26.86
CA PRO A 465 19.10 -8.78 -25.71
C PRO A 465 20.11 -8.35 -24.64
N PHE A 466 19.65 -7.61 -23.62
CA PHE A 466 20.57 -7.20 -22.55
C PHE A 466 20.77 -8.34 -21.57
N ASP A 467 21.93 -8.92 -21.60
CA ASP A 467 22.42 -9.66 -20.46
C ASP A 467 23.02 -8.65 -19.45
N LEU A 468 22.25 -8.32 -18.41
CA LEU A 468 22.73 -7.42 -17.37
C LEU A 468 23.98 -7.95 -16.69
N GLN A 469 24.18 -9.28 -16.63
CA GLN A 469 25.36 -9.89 -16.08
C GLN A 469 26.59 -9.61 -16.97
N GLU A 470 26.44 -9.63 -18.29
CA GLU A 470 27.50 -9.26 -19.21
C GLU A 470 27.86 -7.77 -19.06
N ILE A 471 26.87 -6.89 -18.97
CA ILE A 471 27.10 -5.45 -18.75
C ILE A 471 27.86 -5.23 -17.45
N LEU A 472 27.48 -5.87 -16.36
CA LEU A 472 28.17 -5.78 -15.07
C LEU A 472 29.62 -6.20 -15.18
N SER A 473 29.90 -7.37 -15.77
CA SER A 473 31.27 -7.86 -15.93
C SER A 473 32.15 -6.89 -16.72
N ARG A 474 31.65 -6.33 -17.81
CA ARG A 474 32.38 -5.36 -18.64
C ARG A 474 32.64 -4.03 -17.91
N LEU A 475 31.67 -3.58 -17.10
CA LEU A 475 31.88 -2.37 -16.27
C LEU A 475 32.84 -2.62 -15.12
N GLU A 476 32.83 -3.80 -14.50
CA GLU A 476 33.81 -4.20 -13.47
C GLU A 476 35.23 -4.23 -14.01
N ASP A 477 35.44 -4.72 -15.25
CA ASP A 477 36.74 -4.72 -15.91
C ASP A 477 37.31 -3.30 -16.09
N ILE A 478 36.47 -2.29 -16.34
CA ILE A 478 36.89 -0.89 -16.50
C ILE A 478 37.43 -0.30 -15.18
N VAL A 479 36.88 -0.70 -14.03
CA VAL A 479 37.29 -0.15 -12.71
C VAL A 479 38.33 -1.02 -12.02
N SER A 480 38.55 -2.25 -12.49
CA SER A 480 39.53 -3.17 -11.93
C SER A 480 40.98 -2.64 -12.06
N PRO A 481 41.85 -2.82 -11.06
CA PRO A 481 43.25 -2.32 -11.08
C PRO A 481 44.11 -2.96 -12.16
N THR A 482 43.66 -4.04 -12.80
CA THR A 482 44.41 -4.81 -13.80
C THR A 482 44.28 -4.30 -15.23
N GLY A 483 43.49 -3.25 -15.47
CA GLY A 483 43.25 -2.60 -16.77
C GLY A 483 44.21 -1.44 -17.08
N LEU A 484 45.47 -1.52 -16.67
CA LEU A 484 46.57 -0.59 -17.04
C LEU A 484 47.63 -1.35 -17.80
#